data_73723b6f35795f5395962c5c5f0283fb
#
_entry.id   73723b6f35795f5395962c5c5f0283fb
#
_cell.length_a   1.000
_cell.length_b   1.000
_cell.length_c   1.000
_cell.angle_alpha   90.00
_cell.angle_beta   90.00
_cell.angle_gamma   90.00
#
_symmetry.space_group_name_H-M   'P 1'
#
loop_
_entity.id
_entity.type
_entity.pdbx_description
1 polymer ?
#
loop_
_entity_poly.entity_id
_entity_poly.type
_entity_poly.pdbx_seq_one_letter_code
_entity_poly.pdbx_strand_id
1 'polypeptide(L)'
;MSARKNRSNPIPGLPVKLRKPNAEPAYKNSWLPPYFLENEPAYLRIKIHWLIQKFIGFCGLVFILWLAGGSVWVGQAFFQQPLTKVLIKGNQLLDDVDVLRMSGLRQGQHLSDLEPYRLAARLQTHPIVQKADIRRKFPDEVHLNITEYQPVAVLTISQETNTFSPASLSKTKYVLIGKNQRLLKQLPIDILRDSPHKKLPLIDGLTVQSITLGSRLDSPVLERGLRFLETFQQMAAAQKIELPKTQLELERQFRIVDWTTQPILIDISDPLNLKINWPLNIFNLQPGSPEPLRTVPLTIQMGSRNFGERLLTFQNIYPALDKQHPRLKSIDLRYKNRVLLVP
;
A
#
# COMPACT_ATOMS: atom_id res chain seq x y z
N MET A 1 74.67 27.83 35.23
CA MET A 1 76.07 27.61 34.78
C MET A 1 76.09 28.10 33.35
N SER A 2 76.56 29.35 33.19
CA SER A 2 77.97 29.79 32.88
C SER A 2 78.37 29.18 31.57
N ALA A 3 78.68 29.89 30.60
CA ALA A 3 79.47 31.00 30.17
C ALA A 3 79.70 30.82 28.64
N ARG A 4 80.06 31.65 27.81
CA ARG A 4 80.98 32.78 27.79
C ARG A 4 80.90 33.45 26.41
N LYS A 5 80.88 34.71 26.40
CA LYS A 5 81.21 35.63 25.30
C LYS A 5 82.53 35.34 24.68
N ASN A 6 82.65 35.46 23.37
CA ASN A 6 83.89 35.86 22.78
C ASN A 6 83.67 36.97 21.72
N ARG A 7 84.14 38.14 22.04
CA ARG A 7 84.34 39.27 21.13
C ARG A 7 85.65 39.04 20.38
N SER A 8 85.64 39.20 19.07
CA SER A 8 86.83 39.46 18.31
C SER A 8 86.68 40.78 17.54
N ASN A 9 87.63 41.68 17.81
CA ASN A 9 87.73 43.03 17.25
C ASN A 9 87.98 43.01 15.71
N PRO A 10 87.56 44.11 15.02
CA PRO A 10 87.78 44.21 13.57
C PRO A 10 89.18 44.63 13.22
N ILE A 11 89.69 44.04 12.14
CA ILE A 11 90.97 44.40 11.49
C ILE A 11 90.69 45.50 10.47
N PRO A 12 91.35 46.62 10.45
CA PRO A 12 91.15 47.69 9.48
C PRO A 12 91.92 47.40 8.17
N GLY A 13 91.24 47.59 7.04
CA GLY A 13 91.93 47.72 5.74
C GLY A 13 91.60 46.69 4.65
N LEU A 14 90.36 46.63 4.21
CA LEU A 14 90.06 46.03 2.92
C LEU A 14 89.10 46.92 2.12
N PRO A 15 89.27 47.04 0.79
CA PRO A 15 88.49 47.98 -0.03
C PRO A 15 87.03 47.63 -0.13
N VAL A 16 86.21 48.60 -0.04
CA VAL A 16 84.76 48.55 -0.21
C VAL A 16 84.45 48.03 -1.63
N LYS A 17 84.01 46.80 -1.76
CA LYS A 17 83.41 46.31 -2.96
C LYS A 17 82.07 47.02 -3.19
N LEU A 18 82.02 47.85 -4.21
CA LEU A 18 80.79 48.43 -4.74
C LEU A 18 79.76 47.34 -5.02
N ARG A 19 78.66 47.40 -4.36
CA ARG A 19 77.55 46.51 -4.54
C ARG A 19 76.91 46.82 -5.90
N LYS A 20 76.89 45.86 -6.78
CA LYS A 20 76.18 45.92 -8.05
C LYS A 20 74.72 46.17 -7.77
N PRO A 21 74.01 47.03 -8.52
CA PRO A 21 72.59 47.24 -8.39
C PRO A 21 71.85 45.92 -8.65
N ASN A 22 70.92 45.61 -7.83
CA ASN A 22 70.09 44.40 -7.89
C ASN A 22 69.49 44.25 -9.29
N ALA A 23 69.59 43.07 -9.78
CA ALA A 23 68.98 42.67 -11.04
C ALA A 23 67.48 43.05 -11.08
N GLU A 24 67.06 43.57 -12.17
CA GLU A 24 65.66 43.89 -12.50
C GLU A 24 64.75 42.68 -12.21
N PRO A 25 63.52 42.91 -11.69
CA PRO A 25 62.56 41.81 -11.61
C PRO A 25 62.22 41.34 -13.01
N ALA A 26 62.49 40.11 -13.27
CA ALA A 26 62.14 39.45 -14.54
C ALA A 26 60.63 39.49 -14.70
N TYR A 27 60.12 40.33 -15.56
CA TYR A 27 58.74 40.30 -16.10
C TYR A 27 58.58 39.06 -16.98
N LYS A 28 58.49 37.90 -16.38
CA LYS A 28 58.05 36.71 -17.09
C LYS A 28 56.52 36.71 -17.02
N ASN A 29 55.87 36.86 -18.13
CA ASN A 29 54.43 36.77 -18.45
C ASN A 29 53.71 38.09 -18.70
N SER A 30 54.26 39.01 -19.40
CA SER A 30 53.44 40.04 -20.03
C SER A 30 53.07 39.61 -21.48
N TRP A 31 51.80 39.55 -21.74
CA TRP A 31 51.22 39.24 -23.07
C TRP A 31 51.47 40.32 -24.12
N LEU A 32 52.16 41.40 -23.75
CA LEU A 32 52.49 42.51 -24.61
C LEU A 32 53.94 42.43 -25.08
N PRO A 33 54.23 42.66 -26.38
CA PRO A 33 55.61 42.67 -26.89
C PRO A 33 56.46 43.74 -26.19
N PRO A 34 57.75 43.50 -25.95
CA PRO A 34 58.61 44.34 -25.09
C PRO A 34 58.74 45.81 -25.56
N TYR A 35 58.56 46.11 -26.85
CA TYR A 35 58.63 47.47 -27.38
C TYR A 35 57.45 48.37 -26.98
N PHE A 36 56.32 47.80 -26.52
CA PHE A 36 55.17 48.56 -26.03
C PHE A 36 55.39 49.05 -24.60
N LEU A 37 56.33 48.51 -23.86
CA LEU A 37 56.52 48.83 -22.46
C LEU A 37 57.60 49.86 -22.19
N GLU A 38 58.49 50.10 -23.16
CA GLU A 38 59.70 50.91 -22.92
C GLU A 38 59.48 52.43 -23.04
N ASN A 39 58.43 52.89 -23.72
CA ASN A 39 58.22 54.32 -24.05
C ASN A 39 56.93 54.92 -23.52
N GLU A 40 56.15 54.17 -22.70
CA GLU A 40 54.88 54.68 -22.18
C GLU A 40 55.07 55.42 -20.86
N PRO A 41 54.49 56.61 -20.71
CA PRO A 41 54.55 57.36 -19.46
C PRO A 41 53.77 56.59 -18.36
N ALA A 42 54.30 56.60 -17.13
CA ALA A 42 53.84 55.81 -15.97
C ALA A 42 52.30 55.91 -15.74
N TYR A 43 51.66 57.05 -16.07
CA TYR A 43 50.24 57.22 -15.93
C TYR A 43 49.42 56.40 -16.91
N LEU A 44 49.94 56.05 -18.06
CA LEU A 44 49.27 55.17 -19.07
C LEU A 44 49.27 53.72 -18.57
N ARG A 45 50.34 53.26 -17.94
CA ARG A 45 50.41 51.88 -17.35
C ARG A 45 49.36 51.71 -16.26
N ILE A 46 49.16 52.72 -15.41
CA ILE A 46 48.15 52.68 -14.33
C ILE A 46 46.73 52.64 -14.92
N LYS A 47 46.44 53.43 -15.96
CA LYS A 47 45.12 53.43 -16.63
C LYS A 47 44.82 52.11 -17.33
N ILE A 48 45.80 51.52 -18.00
CA ILE A 48 45.67 50.24 -18.68
C ILE A 48 45.40 49.12 -17.65
N HIS A 49 46.13 49.10 -16.54
CA HIS A 49 45.92 48.09 -15.46
C HIS A 49 44.50 48.22 -14.86
N TRP A 50 44.04 49.44 -14.62
CA TRP A 50 42.70 49.71 -14.10
C TRP A 50 41.60 49.30 -15.11
N LEU A 51 41.80 49.52 -16.42
CA LEU A 51 40.89 49.11 -17.48
C LEU A 51 40.85 47.60 -17.60
N ILE A 52 41.98 46.89 -17.53
CA ILE A 52 42.06 45.43 -17.57
C ILE A 52 41.31 44.82 -16.35
N GLN A 53 41.49 45.36 -15.18
CA GLN A 53 40.77 44.90 -13.96
C GLN A 53 39.24 45.08 -14.11
N LYS A 54 38.80 46.26 -14.63
CA LYS A 54 37.38 46.49 -14.90
C LYS A 54 36.81 45.55 -15.96
N PHE A 55 37.59 45.28 -17.01
CA PHE A 55 37.22 44.35 -18.07
C PHE A 55 37.11 42.92 -17.56
N ILE A 56 38.07 42.45 -16.75
CA ILE A 56 38.02 41.14 -16.12
C ILE A 56 36.83 41.04 -15.20
N GLY A 57 36.56 42.06 -14.37
CA GLY A 57 35.38 42.11 -13.51
C GLY A 57 34.07 42.07 -14.30
N PHE A 58 33.99 42.80 -15.41
CA PHE A 58 32.81 42.76 -16.30
C PHE A 58 32.62 41.40 -16.95
N CYS A 59 33.68 40.81 -17.50
CA CYS A 59 33.62 39.45 -18.07
C CYS A 59 33.22 38.41 -17.01
N GLY A 60 33.74 38.52 -15.79
CA GLY A 60 33.33 37.67 -14.67
C GLY A 60 31.83 37.80 -14.33
N LEU A 61 31.32 39.04 -14.31
CA LEU A 61 29.92 39.29 -14.06
C LEU A 61 29.03 38.73 -15.18
N VAL A 62 29.40 38.94 -16.45
CA VAL A 62 28.68 38.39 -17.61
C VAL A 62 28.70 36.84 -17.56
N PHE A 63 29.82 36.24 -17.18
CA PHE A 63 29.92 34.78 -17.05
C PHE A 63 29.02 34.25 -15.92
N ILE A 64 28.94 34.93 -14.78
CA ILE A 64 28.05 34.56 -13.67
C ILE A 64 26.58 34.68 -14.10
N LEU A 65 26.21 35.78 -14.81
CA LEU A 65 24.87 35.96 -15.33
C LEU A 65 24.51 34.89 -16.38
N TRP A 66 25.46 34.51 -17.20
CA TRP A 66 25.27 33.43 -18.19
C TRP A 66 25.08 32.07 -17.52
N LEU A 67 25.88 31.75 -16.48
CA LEU A 67 25.70 30.55 -15.68
C LEU A 67 24.35 30.55 -14.96
N ALA A 68 23.95 31.69 -14.37
CA ALA A 68 22.66 31.81 -13.69
C ALA A 68 21.48 31.66 -14.68
N GLY A 69 21.55 32.32 -15.84
CA GLY A 69 20.53 32.19 -16.88
C GLY A 69 20.46 30.80 -17.49
N GLY A 70 21.62 30.18 -17.72
CA GLY A 70 21.71 28.80 -18.20
C GLY A 70 21.11 27.78 -17.22
N SER A 71 21.37 27.94 -15.93
CA SER A 71 20.81 27.05 -14.90
C SER A 71 19.28 27.15 -14.79
N VAL A 72 18.72 28.35 -14.94
CA VAL A 72 17.26 28.56 -14.96
C VAL A 72 16.64 27.91 -16.18
N TRP A 73 17.25 28.06 -17.35
CA TRP A 73 16.74 27.46 -18.59
C TRP A 73 16.78 25.94 -18.56
N VAL A 74 17.89 25.36 -18.12
CA VAL A 74 18.03 23.89 -17.93
C VAL A 74 17.01 23.40 -16.89
N GLY A 75 16.83 24.14 -15.80
CA GLY A 75 15.84 23.84 -14.79
C GLY A 75 14.42 23.78 -15.35
N GLN A 76 14.01 24.80 -16.10
CA GLN A 76 12.69 24.83 -16.74
C GLN A 76 12.47 23.67 -17.72
N ALA A 77 13.46 23.37 -18.57
CA ALA A 77 13.39 22.25 -19.50
C ALA A 77 13.25 20.90 -18.77
N PHE A 78 13.89 20.75 -17.62
CA PHE A 78 13.81 19.55 -16.82
C PHE A 78 12.45 19.39 -16.12
N PHE A 79 11.83 20.47 -15.66
CA PHE A 79 10.52 20.44 -15.00
C PHE A 79 9.34 20.33 -15.97
N GLN A 80 9.52 20.66 -17.25
CA GLN A 80 8.49 20.60 -18.29
C GLN A 80 8.46 19.27 -19.06
N GLN A 81 9.09 18.23 -18.53
CA GLN A 81 9.06 16.91 -19.17
C GLN A 81 7.63 16.34 -19.21
N PRO A 82 7.20 15.80 -20.36
CA PRO A 82 5.91 15.14 -20.47
C PRO A 82 5.91 13.83 -19.67
N LEU A 83 4.75 13.50 -19.08
CA LEU A 83 4.54 12.24 -18.38
C LEU A 83 4.66 11.07 -19.37
N THR A 84 5.64 10.20 -19.17
CA THR A 84 5.85 9.00 -19.98
C THR A 84 5.48 7.74 -19.25
N LYS A 85 5.69 7.69 -17.92
CA LYS A 85 5.53 6.48 -17.14
C LYS A 85 4.67 6.69 -15.89
N VAL A 86 3.69 5.82 -15.73
CA VAL A 86 2.86 5.73 -14.53
C VAL A 86 3.07 4.38 -13.87
N LEU A 87 3.45 4.39 -12.60
CA LEU A 87 3.62 3.18 -11.80
C LEU A 87 2.50 3.08 -10.77
N ILE A 88 1.65 2.08 -10.92
CA ILE A 88 0.53 1.81 -10.01
C ILE A 88 0.93 0.67 -9.08
N LYS A 89 0.66 0.82 -7.79
CA LYS A 89 0.92 -0.19 -6.77
C LYS A 89 -0.22 -0.26 -5.76
N GLY A 90 -0.47 -1.48 -5.26
CA GLY A 90 -1.40 -1.72 -4.17
C GLY A 90 -2.86 -1.94 -4.59
N ASN A 91 -3.15 -1.92 -5.88
CA ASN A 91 -4.44 -2.30 -6.43
C ASN A 91 -4.54 -3.83 -6.53
N GLN A 92 -5.63 -4.39 -6.03
CA GLN A 92 -5.96 -5.82 -6.05
C GLN A 92 -7.35 -6.06 -6.63
N LEU A 93 -8.32 -5.20 -6.31
CA LEU A 93 -9.70 -5.25 -6.77
C LEU A 93 -9.95 -4.35 -7.99
N LEU A 94 -9.11 -3.34 -8.16
CA LEU A 94 -9.15 -2.39 -9.27
C LEU A 94 -8.11 -2.74 -10.31
N ASP A 95 -8.52 -2.69 -11.57
CA ASP A 95 -7.59 -2.83 -12.68
C ASP A 95 -6.81 -1.53 -12.93
N ASP A 96 -5.58 -1.64 -13.42
CA ASP A 96 -4.73 -0.49 -13.74
C ASP A 96 -5.42 0.50 -14.68
N VAL A 97 -6.18 -0.01 -15.65
CA VAL A 97 -6.94 0.80 -16.61
C VAL A 97 -8.01 1.64 -15.92
N ASP A 98 -8.72 1.08 -14.93
CA ASP A 98 -9.73 1.80 -14.18
C ASP A 98 -9.10 2.85 -13.28
N VAL A 99 -7.96 2.55 -12.64
CA VAL A 99 -7.19 3.50 -11.84
C VAL A 99 -6.74 4.69 -12.70
N LEU A 100 -6.19 4.44 -13.88
CA LEU A 100 -5.77 5.49 -14.80
C LEU A 100 -6.95 6.35 -15.25
N ARG A 101 -8.07 5.74 -15.61
CA ARG A 101 -9.29 6.45 -16.01
C ARG A 101 -9.82 7.34 -14.90
N MET A 102 -9.89 6.83 -13.68
CA MET A 102 -10.38 7.58 -12.52
C MET A 102 -9.44 8.70 -12.09
N SER A 103 -8.13 8.49 -12.17
CA SER A 103 -7.15 9.52 -11.85
C SER A 103 -7.25 10.71 -12.81
N GLY A 104 -7.65 10.46 -14.06
CA GLY A 104 -7.67 11.47 -15.11
C GLY A 104 -6.29 11.84 -15.64
N LEU A 105 -5.29 11.01 -15.39
CA LEU A 105 -3.95 11.15 -15.96
C LEU A 105 -4.00 10.89 -17.46
N ARG A 106 -3.32 11.75 -18.21
CA ARG A 106 -3.19 11.64 -19.66
C ARG A 106 -1.71 11.53 -20.03
N GLN A 107 -1.40 10.64 -20.94
CA GLN A 107 -0.07 10.54 -21.50
C GLN A 107 0.30 11.86 -22.21
N GLY A 108 1.53 12.33 -22.04
CA GLY A 108 1.99 13.59 -22.59
C GLY A 108 1.63 14.85 -21.79
N GLN A 109 0.89 14.74 -20.69
CA GLN A 109 0.63 15.85 -19.78
C GLN A 109 1.92 16.25 -19.06
N HIS A 110 2.15 17.55 -18.85
CA HIS A 110 3.33 18.01 -18.12
C HIS A 110 3.26 17.60 -16.65
N LEU A 111 4.39 17.10 -16.14
CA LEU A 111 4.49 16.64 -14.75
C LEU A 111 4.27 17.77 -13.74
N SER A 112 4.64 19.01 -14.12
CA SER A 112 4.42 20.23 -13.32
C SER A 112 2.94 20.56 -13.10
N ASP A 113 2.08 20.25 -14.08
CA ASP A 113 0.66 20.62 -14.08
C ASP A 113 -0.19 19.61 -13.29
N LEU A 114 0.42 18.48 -12.91
CA LEU A 114 -0.27 17.46 -12.13
C LEU A 114 -0.40 17.94 -10.67
N GLU A 115 -1.61 17.99 -10.18
CA GLU A 115 -1.86 18.24 -8.76
C GLU A 115 -2.10 16.91 -8.01
N PRO A 116 -1.10 16.35 -7.30
CA PRO A 116 -1.21 15.04 -6.66
C PRO A 116 -2.38 14.94 -5.69
N TYR A 117 -2.66 16.00 -4.97
CA TYR A 117 -3.77 16.06 -4.02
C TYR A 117 -5.14 15.90 -4.72
N ARG A 118 -5.35 16.59 -5.83
CA ARG A 118 -6.61 16.50 -6.59
C ARG A 118 -6.78 15.11 -7.20
N LEU A 119 -5.70 14.53 -7.72
CA LEU A 119 -5.73 13.17 -8.26
C LEU A 119 -6.04 12.15 -7.14
N ALA A 120 -5.41 12.30 -5.99
CA ALA A 120 -5.68 11.44 -4.83
C ALA A 120 -7.13 11.57 -4.37
N ALA A 121 -7.67 12.78 -4.27
CA ALA A 121 -9.07 13.02 -3.92
C ALA A 121 -10.03 12.35 -4.90
N ARG A 122 -9.76 12.42 -6.22
CA ARG A 122 -10.56 11.73 -7.23
C ARG A 122 -10.54 10.21 -7.05
N LEU A 123 -9.37 9.61 -6.82
CA LEU A 123 -9.27 8.18 -6.58
C LEU A 123 -10.01 7.77 -5.32
N GLN A 124 -9.98 8.58 -4.26
CA GLN A 124 -10.67 8.31 -3.00
C GLN A 124 -12.20 8.43 -3.08
N THR A 125 -12.75 9.00 -4.15
CA THR A 125 -14.22 8.94 -4.37
C THR A 125 -14.69 7.54 -4.74
N HIS A 126 -13.78 6.67 -5.18
CA HIS A 126 -14.15 5.31 -5.55
C HIS A 126 -14.41 4.45 -4.31
N PRO A 127 -15.47 3.62 -4.31
CA PRO A 127 -15.88 2.79 -3.15
C PRO A 127 -14.80 1.92 -2.56
N ILE A 128 -13.93 1.37 -3.40
CA ILE A 128 -12.90 0.41 -3.04
C ILE A 128 -11.66 1.10 -2.46
N VAL A 129 -11.41 2.36 -2.82
CA VAL A 129 -10.19 3.06 -2.42
C VAL A 129 -10.30 3.61 -1.01
N GLN A 130 -9.46 3.12 -0.12
CA GLN A 130 -9.34 3.61 1.24
C GLN A 130 -8.41 4.82 1.32
N LYS A 131 -7.27 4.74 0.63
CA LYS A 131 -6.25 5.79 0.60
C LYS A 131 -5.53 5.78 -0.75
N ALA A 132 -5.24 6.95 -1.27
CA ALA A 132 -4.37 7.13 -2.43
C ALA A 132 -3.24 8.09 -2.08
N ASP A 133 -2.00 7.70 -2.35
CA ASP A 133 -0.80 8.52 -2.23
C ASP A 133 -0.16 8.64 -3.61
N ILE A 134 -0.07 9.87 -4.10
CA ILE A 134 0.44 10.14 -5.44
C ILE A 134 1.69 10.98 -5.32
N ARG A 135 2.76 10.52 -5.95
CA ARG A 135 4.05 11.20 -5.94
C ARG A 135 4.57 11.40 -7.34
N ARG A 136 4.97 12.62 -7.64
CA ARG A 136 5.73 12.93 -8.83
C ARG A 136 7.16 12.48 -8.63
N LYS A 137 7.72 11.78 -9.60
CA LYS A 137 9.12 11.38 -9.63
C LYS A 137 9.75 11.90 -10.90
N PHE A 138 10.49 13.00 -10.75
CA PHE A 138 11.19 13.61 -11.87
C PHE A 138 12.19 12.65 -12.51
N PRO A 139 12.42 12.70 -13.83
CA PRO A 139 11.91 13.78 -14.71
C PRO A 139 10.48 13.55 -15.24
N ASP A 140 9.95 12.32 -15.38
CA ASP A 140 8.81 11.98 -16.22
C ASP A 140 7.90 10.87 -15.66
N GLU A 141 8.07 10.49 -14.38
CA GLU A 141 7.29 9.40 -13.76
C GLU A 141 6.29 9.91 -12.71
N VAL A 142 5.17 9.20 -12.61
CA VAL A 142 4.21 9.34 -11.50
C VAL A 142 4.01 8.00 -10.81
N HIS A 143 4.13 7.99 -9.50
CA HIS A 143 3.88 6.81 -8.65
C HIS A 143 2.53 6.98 -7.95
N LEU A 144 1.62 6.06 -8.21
CA LEU A 144 0.33 5.95 -7.54
C LEU A 144 0.37 4.76 -6.58
N ASN A 145 0.33 5.03 -5.28
CA ASN A 145 0.20 4.00 -4.27
C ASN A 145 -1.24 4.00 -3.75
N ILE A 146 -1.97 2.93 -4.02
CA ILE A 146 -3.37 2.79 -3.64
C ILE A 146 -3.47 1.80 -2.50
N THR A 147 -4.23 2.14 -1.49
CA THR A 147 -4.65 1.20 -0.44
C THR A 147 -6.12 0.95 -0.63
N GLU A 148 -6.49 -0.29 -0.89
CA GLU A 148 -7.88 -0.70 -1.07
C GLU A 148 -8.48 -1.21 0.25
N TYR A 149 -9.79 -1.06 0.40
CA TYR A 149 -10.52 -1.74 1.46
C TYR A 149 -10.48 -3.24 1.23
N GLN A 150 -10.10 -3.99 2.25
CA GLN A 150 -10.06 -5.45 2.18
C GLN A 150 -11.46 -6.03 2.36
N PRO A 151 -11.93 -6.87 1.44
CA PRO A 151 -13.18 -7.57 1.60
C PRO A 151 -13.04 -8.66 2.68
N VAL A 152 -14.04 -8.77 3.55
CA VAL A 152 -14.08 -9.77 4.64
C VAL A 152 -15.15 -10.84 4.41
N ALA A 153 -16.17 -10.54 3.62
CA ALA A 153 -17.25 -11.46 3.28
C ALA A 153 -17.89 -11.09 1.94
N VAL A 154 -18.66 -12.00 1.41
CA VAL A 154 -19.60 -11.78 0.31
C VAL A 154 -21.00 -11.69 0.88
N LEU A 155 -21.71 -10.60 0.63
CA LEU A 155 -23.08 -10.41 1.02
C LEU A 155 -24.01 -10.78 -0.12
N THR A 156 -24.97 -11.65 0.15
CA THR A 156 -26.07 -12.00 -0.75
C THR A 156 -27.23 -11.06 -0.48
N ILE A 157 -27.66 -10.32 -1.46
CA ILE A 157 -28.76 -9.37 -1.33
C ILE A 157 -29.89 -9.79 -2.25
N SER A 158 -31.04 -10.06 -1.67
CA SER A 158 -32.28 -10.26 -2.41
C SER A 158 -32.98 -8.92 -2.56
N GLN A 159 -33.27 -8.51 -3.80
CA GLN A 159 -34.09 -7.32 -4.06
C GLN A 159 -35.54 -7.76 -4.18
N GLU A 160 -36.39 -7.23 -3.33
CA GLU A 160 -37.84 -7.31 -3.54
C GLU A 160 -38.20 -6.43 -4.74
N THR A 161 -38.54 -7.03 -5.84
CA THR A 161 -39.17 -6.31 -6.95
C THR A 161 -40.65 -6.22 -6.67
N ASN A 162 -41.14 -5.01 -6.44
CA ASN A 162 -42.56 -4.70 -6.21
C ASN A 162 -43.48 -4.99 -7.43
N THR A 163 -43.01 -5.76 -8.38
CA THR A 163 -43.78 -6.16 -9.57
C THR A 163 -44.33 -7.55 -9.36
N PHE A 164 -45.67 -7.65 -9.27
CA PHE A 164 -46.45 -8.89 -9.33
C PHE A 164 -46.27 -9.59 -10.69
N SER A 165 -45.07 -9.95 -11.06
CA SER A 165 -44.81 -10.76 -12.27
C SER A 165 -44.26 -12.12 -11.86
N PRO A 166 -44.87 -13.22 -12.27
CA PRO A 166 -44.38 -14.55 -11.93
C PRO A 166 -42.99 -14.89 -12.52
N ALA A 167 -42.44 -14.01 -13.36
CA ALA A 167 -41.07 -14.10 -13.91
C ALA A 167 -40.03 -13.31 -13.12
N SER A 168 -40.40 -12.62 -12.03
CA SER A 168 -39.45 -11.93 -11.16
C SER A 168 -38.80 -12.91 -10.17
N LEU A 169 -37.96 -13.81 -10.69
CA LEU A 169 -36.93 -14.46 -9.91
C LEU A 169 -36.14 -13.36 -9.21
N SER A 170 -36.21 -13.33 -7.89
CA SER A 170 -35.46 -12.37 -7.07
C SER A 170 -34.02 -12.37 -7.56
N LYS A 171 -33.57 -11.27 -8.20
CA LYS A 171 -32.21 -11.17 -8.70
C LYS A 171 -31.29 -11.06 -7.49
N THR A 172 -30.75 -12.18 -7.09
CA THR A 172 -29.73 -12.24 -6.06
C THR A 172 -28.47 -11.54 -6.55
N LYS A 173 -28.01 -10.56 -5.80
CA LYS A 173 -26.78 -9.84 -6.06
C LYS A 173 -25.73 -10.24 -5.04
N TYR A 174 -24.52 -10.45 -5.50
CA TYR A 174 -23.35 -10.75 -4.66
C TYR A 174 -22.50 -9.51 -4.55
N VAL A 175 -22.28 -9.03 -3.32
CA VAL A 175 -21.56 -7.80 -3.06
C VAL A 175 -20.42 -8.06 -2.08
N LEU A 176 -19.20 -7.69 -2.44
CA LEU A 176 -18.05 -7.73 -1.52
C LEU A 176 -18.25 -6.66 -0.44
N ILE A 177 -18.08 -7.07 0.81
CA ILE A 177 -18.24 -6.20 1.97
C ILE A 177 -16.96 -6.13 2.79
N GLY A 178 -16.60 -4.89 3.22
CA GLY A 178 -15.49 -4.62 4.13
C GLY A 178 -15.88 -4.69 5.60
N LYS A 179 -14.89 -4.67 6.49
CA LYS A 179 -15.09 -4.71 7.96
C LYS A 179 -16.13 -3.70 8.49
N ASN A 180 -16.17 -2.50 7.91
CA ASN A 180 -17.01 -1.41 8.35
C ASN A 180 -18.42 -1.44 7.72
N GLN A 181 -18.92 -2.60 7.32
CA GLN A 181 -20.19 -2.73 6.60
C GLN A 181 -20.23 -1.93 5.28
N ARG A 182 -19.06 -1.59 4.73
CA ARG A 182 -18.94 -0.83 3.48
C ARG A 182 -19.11 -1.75 2.29
N LEU A 183 -20.01 -1.41 1.39
CA LEU A 183 -20.23 -2.15 0.14
C LEU A 183 -19.13 -1.78 -0.87
N LEU A 184 -18.31 -2.75 -1.25
CA LEU A 184 -17.12 -2.48 -2.06
C LEU A 184 -17.38 -2.66 -3.56
N LYS A 185 -17.72 -3.88 -3.96
CA LYS A 185 -17.87 -4.24 -5.38
C LYS A 185 -18.98 -5.28 -5.53
N GLN A 186 -19.85 -5.08 -6.51
CA GLN A 186 -20.83 -6.09 -6.92
C GLN A 186 -20.15 -7.03 -7.95
N LEU A 187 -20.29 -8.32 -7.75
CA LEU A 187 -19.76 -9.34 -8.65
C LEU A 187 -20.90 -10.25 -9.14
N PRO A 188 -20.94 -10.58 -10.44
CA PRO A 188 -21.73 -11.69 -10.95
C PRO A 188 -21.25 -13.01 -10.31
N ILE A 189 -22.16 -13.97 -10.18
CA ILE A 189 -21.84 -15.27 -9.57
C ILE A 189 -20.71 -16.02 -10.32
N ASP A 190 -20.70 -15.92 -11.63
CA ASP A 190 -19.71 -16.58 -12.48
C ASP A 190 -18.31 -16.02 -12.20
N ILE A 191 -18.19 -14.69 -12.14
CA ILE A 191 -16.92 -14.02 -11.79
C ILE A 191 -16.51 -14.34 -10.36
N LEU A 192 -17.46 -14.40 -9.41
CA LEU A 192 -17.17 -14.74 -8.03
C LEU A 192 -16.55 -16.14 -7.91
N ARG A 193 -17.08 -17.14 -8.65
CA ARG A 193 -16.58 -18.52 -8.63
C ARG A 193 -15.12 -18.65 -9.09
N ASP A 194 -14.71 -17.83 -10.06
CA ASP A 194 -13.36 -17.87 -10.62
C ASP A 194 -12.39 -16.89 -9.94
N SER A 195 -12.91 -16.04 -9.06
CA SER A 195 -12.11 -15.04 -8.35
C SER A 195 -11.45 -15.61 -7.09
N PRO A 196 -10.38 -14.96 -6.58
CA PRO A 196 -9.80 -15.28 -5.28
C PRO A 196 -10.78 -15.11 -4.12
N HIS A 197 -11.88 -14.37 -4.34
CA HIS A 197 -12.91 -14.07 -3.34
C HIS A 197 -13.91 -15.22 -3.12
N LYS A 198 -13.86 -16.28 -3.94
CA LYS A 198 -14.68 -17.50 -3.74
C LYS A 198 -14.49 -18.16 -2.37
N LYS A 199 -13.35 -17.89 -1.72
CA LYS A 199 -13.04 -18.42 -0.38
C LYS A 199 -13.61 -17.57 0.76
N LEU A 200 -14.13 -16.39 0.47
CA LEU A 200 -14.72 -15.53 1.49
C LEU A 200 -16.04 -16.13 2.00
N PRO A 201 -16.34 -16.00 3.31
CA PRO A 201 -17.62 -16.39 3.86
C PRO A 201 -18.77 -15.66 3.19
N LEU A 202 -19.85 -16.37 2.98
CA LEU A 202 -21.08 -15.85 2.39
C LEU A 202 -22.05 -15.47 3.51
N ILE A 203 -22.54 -14.24 3.51
CA ILE A 203 -23.59 -13.77 4.42
C ILE A 203 -24.88 -13.64 3.63
N ASP A 204 -25.92 -14.34 4.06
CA ASP A 204 -27.23 -14.37 3.43
C ASP A 204 -28.35 -13.95 4.39
N GLY A 205 -29.50 -13.63 3.84
CA GLY A 205 -30.70 -13.28 4.60
C GLY A 205 -30.90 -11.79 4.81
N LEU A 206 -30.23 -10.93 4.04
CA LEU A 206 -30.48 -9.49 4.06
C LEU A 206 -31.29 -9.06 2.84
N THR A 207 -32.41 -8.38 3.13
CA THR A 207 -33.27 -7.74 2.12
C THR A 207 -33.06 -6.25 2.17
N VAL A 208 -32.70 -5.61 1.04
CA VAL A 208 -32.54 -4.15 0.93
C VAL A 208 -33.20 -3.63 -0.33
N GLN A 209 -33.82 -2.46 -0.21
CA GLN A 209 -34.53 -1.81 -1.32
C GLN A 209 -33.54 -1.28 -2.39
N SER A 210 -32.42 -0.73 -1.98
CA SER A 210 -31.41 -0.17 -2.88
C SER A 210 -29.98 -0.43 -2.38
N ILE A 211 -29.06 -0.57 -3.31
CA ILE A 211 -27.63 -0.77 -3.04
C ILE A 211 -26.86 0.38 -3.66
N THR A 212 -26.14 1.12 -2.84
CA THR A 212 -25.18 2.12 -3.30
C THR A 212 -23.77 1.67 -2.93
N LEU A 213 -22.94 1.36 -3.94
CA LEU A 213 -21.55 0.97 -3.70
C LEU A 213 -20.80 2.12 -3.04
N GLY A 214 -19.95 1.79 -2.08
CA GLY A 214 -19.20 2.76 -1.27
C GLY A 214 -19.94 3.28 -0.06
N SER A 215 -21.25 3.07 0.04
CA SER A 215 -22.00 3.40 1.26
C SER A 215 -21.74 2.35 2.34
N ARG A 216 -21.95 2.78 3.57
CA ARG A 216 -22.05 1.89 4.72
C ARG A 216 -23.49 1.41 4.85
N LEU A 217 -23.66 0.13 5.04
CA LEU A 217 -24.96 -0.47 5.27
C LEU A 217 -25.18 -0.63 6.78
N ASP A 218 -25.84 0.36 7.40
CA ASP A 218 -26.11 0.35 8.84
C ASP A 218 -27.23 -0.65 9.17
N SER A 219 -26.84 -1.92 9.32
CA SER A 219 -27.75 -3.01 9.68
C SER A 219 -27.21 -3.71 10.93
N PRO A 220 -28.00 -3.71 12.04
CA PRO A 220 -27.60 -4.41 13.27
C PRO A 220 -27.45 -5.93 13.08
N VAL A 221 -28.19 -6.49 12.13
CA VAL A 221 -28.13 -7.92 11.80
C VAL A 221 -26.82 -8.25 11.08
N LEU A 222 -26.46 -7.40 10.12
CA LEU A 222 -25.21 -7.51 9.39
C LEU A 222 -24.00 -7.30 10.32
N GLU A 223 -24.06 -6.32 11.21
CA GLU A 223 -23.03 -6.08 12.21
C GLU A 223 -22.78 -7.32 13.07
N ARG A 224 -23.84 -8.02 13.44
CA ARG A 224 -23.76 -9.28 14.20
C ARG A 224 -23.05 -10.37 13.41
N GLY A 225 -23.38 -10.52 12.12
CA GLY A 225 -22.72 -11.47 11.23
C GLY A 225 -21.22 -11.18 11.10
N LEU A 226 -20.85 -9.92 10.93
CA LEU A 226 -19.44 -9.51 10.85
C LEU A 226 -18.71 -9.68 12.19
N ARG A 227 -19.35 -9.41 13.32
CA ARG A 227 -18.79 -9.64 14.66
C ARG A 227 -18.56 -11.14 14.90
N PHE A 228 -19.47 -11.99 14.45
CA PHE A 228 -19.25 -13.43 14.47
C PHE A 228 -18.01 -13.81 13.67
N LEU A 229 -17.88 -13.31 12.44
CA LEU A 229 -16.70 -13.59 11.59
C LEU A 229 -15.40 -13.11 12.22
N GLU A 230 -15.39 -11.95 12.83
CA GLU A 230 -14.21 -11.44 13.53
C GLU A 230 -13.82 -12.35 14.70
N THR A 231 -14.79 -12.76 15.53
CA THR A 231 -14.57 -13.71 16.63
C THR A 231 -14.03 -15.02 16.11
N PHE A 232 -14.61 -15.54 15.04
CA PHE A 232 -14.18 -16.79 14.41
C PHE A 232 -12.75 -16.72 13.88
N GLN A 233 -12.40 -15.63 13.17
CA GLN A 233 -11.04 -15.42 12.67
C GLN A 233 -10.01 -15.28 13.79
N GLN A 234 -10.37 -14.58 14.89
CA GLN A 234 -9.50 -14.43 16.05
C GLN A 234 -9.22 -15.78 16.70
N MET A 235 -10.23 -16.63 16.89
CA MET A 235 -10.07 -17.96 17.43
C MET A 235 -9.24 -18.87 16.52
N ALA A 236 -9.49 -18.82 15.22
CA ALA A 236 -8.71 -19.59 14.24
C ALA A 236 -7.23 -19.17 14.22
N ALA A 237 -6.95 -17.88 14.38
CA ALA A 237 -5.59 -17.36 14.46
C ALA A 237 -4.88 -17.76 15.77
N ALA A 238 -5.59 -17.71 16.90
CA ALA A 238 -5.05 -18.10 18.20
C ALA A 238 -4.68 -19.59 18.24
N GLN A 239 -5.48 -20.44 17.64
CA GLN A 239 -5.19 -21.88 17.54
C GLN A 239 -3.95 -22.20 16.68
N LYS A 240 -3.63 -21.37 15.69
CA LYS A 240 -2.38 -21.50 14.93
C LYS A 240 -1.13 -21.19 15.74
N ILE A 241 -1.26 -20.43 16.81
CA ILE A 241 -0.14 -20.02 17.67
C ILE A 241 0.16 -21.07 18.73
N GLU A 242 -0.83 -21.82 19.21
CA GLU A 242 -0.67 -22.94 20.13
C GLU A 242 -0.51 -24.26 19.35
N LEU A 243 0.59 -24.41 18.63
CA LEU A 243 0.93 -25.63 17.91
C LEU A 243 1.22 -26.77 18.91
N PRO A 244 0.43 -27.85 18.97
CA PRO A 244 0.79 -29.04 19.73
C PRO A 244 2.02 -29.70 19.11
N LYS A 245 2.83 -30.29 19.97
CA LYS A 245 4.18 -30.78 19.68
C LYS A 245 4.30 -31.96 18.71
N THR A 246 3.22 -32.52 18.19
CA THR A 246 3.23 -33.63 17.24
C THR A 246 2.36 -33.38 16.02
N GLN A 247 2.97 -33.45 14.87
CA GLN A 247 2.34 -33.21 13.54
C GLN A 247 1.15 -34.17 13.26
N LEU A 248 1.15 -35.36 13.86
CA LEU A 248 0.11 -36.37 13.69
C LEU A 248 -1.17 -36.09 14.52
N GLU A 249 -1.05 -35.43 15.67
CA GLU A 249 -2.20 -34.93 16.44
C GLU A 249 -2.81 -33.71 15.85
N LEU A 250 -2.00 -32.85 15.25
CA LEU A 250 -2.42 -31.73 14.42
C LEU A 250 -3.27 -32.18 13.23
N GLU A 251 -2.84 -33.19 12.47
CA GLU A 251 -3.61 -33.71 11.34
C GLU A 251 -4.93 -34.35 11.76
N ARG A 252 -5.00 -34.96 12.95
CA ARG A 252 -6.25 -35.51 13.52
C ARG A 252 -7.19 -34.43 14.08
N GLN A 253 -6.68 -33.41 14.75
CA GLN A 253 -7.47 -32.30 15.30
C GLN A 253 -7.85 -31.25 14.26
N PHE A 254 -7.01 -31.03 13.24
CA PHE A 254 -7.21 -30.05 12.18
C PHE A 254 -7.76 -30.61 10.86
N ARG A 255 -8.08 -31.87 10.76
CA ARG A 255 -9.05 -32.37 9.77
C ARG A 255 -10.44 -31.72 9.95
N ILE A 256 -10.59 -30.96 10.99
CA ILE A 256 -11.72 -30.10 11.27
C ILE A 256 -11.60 -28.88 10.35
N VAL A 257 -12.05 -29.07 9.12
CA VAL A 257 -12.40 -27.96 8.24
C VAL A 257 -11.22 -27.23 7.62
N ASP A 258 -10.82 -27.72 6.51
CA ASP A 258 -10.26 -26.84 5.52
C ASP A 258 -11.40 -25.92 4.98
N TRP A 259 -11.78 -24.95 5.84
CA TRP A 259 -12.75 -23.90 5.48
C TRP A 259 -12.22 -23.01 4.34
N THR A 260 -10.98 -23.25 3.88
CA THR A 260 -10.39 -22.59 2.70
C THR A 260 -10.91 -23.22 1.40
N THR A 261 -11.50 -24.39 1.43
CA THR A 261 -12.01 -25.07 0.24
C THR A 261 -13.50 -24.81 -0.03
N GLN A 262 -14.31 -24.58 1.04
CA GLN A 262 -15.73 -24.24 0.87
C GLN A 262 -16.12 -23.04 1.73
N PRO A 263 -16.81 -22.04 1.18
CA PRO A 263 -17.21 -20.85 1.93
C PRO A 263 -18.25 -21.22 2.99
N ILE A 264 -18.07 -20.68 4.20
CA ILE A 264 -19.08 -20.79 5.26
C ILE A 264 -20.27 -19.90 4.88
N LEU A 265 -21.47 -20.44 4.92
CA LEU A 265 -22.68 -19.67 4.75
C LEU A 265 -23.22 -19.25 6.12
N ILE A 266 -23.38 -17.95 6.31
CA ILE A 266 -23.91 -17.33 7.52
C ILE A 266 -25.27 -16.74 7.18
N ASP A 267 -26.34 -17.33 7.74
CA ASP A 267 -27.70 -16.85 7.60
C ASP A 267 -28.02 -15.88 8.73
N ILE A 268 -28.31 -14.64 8.36
CA ILE A 268 -28.69 -13.54 9.26
C ILE A 268 -30.16 -13.14 9.13
N SER A 269 -30.98 -13.92 8.46
CA SER A 269 -32.40 -13.62 8.23
C SER A 269 -33.21 -13.48 9.53
N ASP A 270 -32.83 -14.24 10.56
CA ASP A 270 -33.47 -14.15 11.87
C ASP A 270 -32.70 -13.15 12.77
N PRO A 271 -33.30 -12.03 13.17
CA PRO A 271 -32.67 -11.02 14.02
C PRO A 271 -32.19 -11.56 15.39
N LEU A 272 -32.77 -12.65 15.87
CA LEU A 272 -32.47 -13.23 17.18
C LEU A 272 -31.55 -14.44 17.10
N ASN A 273 -31.38 -15.02 15.91
CA ASN A 273 -30.65 -16.27 15.75
C ASN A 273 -29.78 -16.28 14.50
N LEU A 274 -28.49 -16.09 14.67
CA LEU A 274 -27.52 -16.31 13.60
C LEU A 274 -27.35 -17.82 13.38
N LYS A 275 -27.52 -18.28 12.16
CA LYS A 275 -27.32 -19.66 11.75
C LYS A 275 -26.12 -19.75 10.83
N ILE A 276 -25.38 -20.85 10.96
CA ILE A 276 -24.22 -21.14 10.14
C ILE A 276 -24.46 -22.46 9.46
N ASN A 277 -24.34 -22.48 8.14
CA ASN A 277 -24.29 -23.72 7.38
C ASN A 277 -22.84 -24.14 7.24
N TRP A 278 -22.50 -25.19 7.98
CA TRP A 278 -21.16 -25.74 8.07
C TRP A 278 -21.04 -27.00 7.21
N PRO A 279 -20.07 -27.12 6.33
CA PRO A 279 -19.84 -28.35 5.59
C PRO A 279 -19.30 -29.41 6.54
N LEU A 280 -20.11 -30.40 6.89
CA LEU A 280 -19.68 -31.57 7.62
C LEU A 280 -19.14 -32.62 6.66
N ASN A 281 -17.86 -32.91 6.74
CA ASN A 281 -17.22 -33.94 5.93
C ASN A 281 -17.33 -35.29 6.65
N ILE A 282 -18.07 -36.20 6.07
CA ILE A 282 -18.20 -37.58 6.57
C ILE A 282 -17.10 -38.39 5.89
N PHE A 283 -16.17 -38.92 6.69
CA PHE A 283 -15.09 -39.75 6.22
C PHE A 283 -15.43 -41.24 6.34
N ASN A 284 -14.96 -42.04 5.39
CA ASN A 284 -15.04 -43.50 5.54
C ASN A 284 -13.99 -43.96 6.56
N LEU A 285 -14.37 -44.83 7.47
CA LEU A 285 -13.50 -45.37 8.52
C LEU A 285 -12.40 -46.34 8.00
N GLN A 286 -12.29 -46.52 6.69
CA GLN A 286 -11.21 -47.30 6.08
C GLN A 286 -9.90 -46.52 6.11
N PRO A 287 -8.83 -47.08 6.71
CA PRO A 287 -7.54 -46.42 6.74
C PRO A 287 -6.97 -46.33 5.32
N GLY A 288 -6.76 -45.13 4.84
CA GLY A 288 -6.08 -44.85 3.55
C GLY A 288 -6.81 -43.96 2.56
N SER A 289 -8.07 -43.57 2.76
CA SER A 289 -8.77 -42.65 1.88
C SER A 289 -8.66 -41.21 2.41
N PRO A 290 -7.93 -40.30 1.74
CA PRO A 290 -7.79 -38.90 2.17
C PRO A 290 -9.01 -38.04 1.83
N GLU A 291 -9.93 -38.54 0.96
CA GLU A 291 -11.09 -37.77 0.52
C GLU A 291 -12.35 -38.05 1.35
N PRO A 292 -13.16 -37.02 1.63
CA PRO A 292 -14.42 -37.22 2.33
C PRO A 292 -15.40 -37.98 1.42
N LEU A 293 -16.03 -39.01 1.96
CA LEU A 293 -17.03 -39.81 1.26
C LEU A 293 -18.25 -38.96 0.84
N ARG A 294 -18.62 -38.01 1.69
CA ARG A 294 -19.77 -37.12 1.50
C ARG A 294 -19.63 -35.88 2.37
N THR A 295 -19.95 -34.72 1.79
CA THR A 295 -20.13 -33.46 2.54
C THR A 295 -21.61 -33.22 2.72
N VAL A 296 -22.03 -33.05 3.95
CA VAL A 296 -23.43 -32.74 4.33
C VAL A 296 -23.49 -31.37 4.97
N PRO A 297 -24.41 -30.48 4.57
CA PRO A 297 -24.58 -29.20 5.25
C PRO A 297 -25.13 -29.42 6.67
N LEU A 298 -24.39 -28.97 7.68
CA LEU A 298 -24.81 -28.96 9.06
C LEU A 298 -25.22 -27.53 9.46
N THR A 299 -26.46 -27.35 9.87
CA THR A 299 -26.92 -26.05 10.35
C THR A 299 -26.62 -25.88 11.83
N ILE A 300 -25.84 -24.85 12.20
CA ILE A 300 -25.50 -24.54 13.58
C ILE A 300 -26.23 -23.27 14.00
N GLN A 301 -27.04 -23.35 15.03
CA GLN A 301 -27.76 -22.21 15.59
C GLN A 301 -26.90 -21.55 16.66
N MET A 302 -26.41 -20.35 16.37
CA MET A 302 -25.46 -19.62 17.20
C MET A 302 -26.15 -18.54 18.09
N GLY A 303 -27.43 -18.21 17.83
CA GLY A 303 -28.11 -17.13 18.52
C GLY A 303 -27.53 -15.76 18.24
N SER A 304 -27.65 -14.81 19.17
CA SER A 304 -27.30 -13.42 18.94
C SER A 304 -26.09 -12.90 19.73
N ARG A 305 -25.57 -13.66 20.69
CA ARG A 305 -24.49 -13.25 21.62
C ARG A 305 -23.57 -14.42 21.97
N ASN A 306 -22.44 -14.13 22.64
CA ASN A 306 -21.50 -15.14 23.19
C ASN A 306 -20.95 -16.10 22.14
N PHE A 307 -20.60 -15.59 20.99
CA PHE A 307 -20.10 -16.41 19.87
C PHE A 307 -18.83 -17.18 20.22
N GLY A 308 -17.91 -16.58 21.00
CA GLY A 308 -16.68 -17.23 21.41
C GLY A 308 -16.92 -18.51 22.25
N GLU A 309 -17.76 -18.43 23.29
CA GLU A 309 -18.11 -19.59 24.13
C GLU A 309 -18.80 -20.70 23.32
N ARG A 310 -19.70 -20.32 22.41
CA ARG A 310 -20.42 -21.27 21.56
C ARG A 310 -19.51 -21.93 20.53
N LEU A 311 -18.58 -21.19 19.97
CA LEU A 311 -17.56 -21.76 19.07
C LEU A 311 -16.65 -22.74 19.79
N LEU A 312 -16.22 -22.44 21.03
CA LEU A 312 -15.47 -23.36 21.86
C LEU A 312 -16.29 -24.64 22.19
N THR A 313 -17.58 -24.46 22.54
CA THR A 313 -18.48 -25.60 22.75
C THR A 313 -18.59 -26.46 21.50
N PHE A 314 -18.80 -25.82 20.32
CA PHE A 314 -18.83 -26.53 19.05
C PHE A 314 -17.55 -27.28 18.77
N GLN A 315 -16.40 -26.65 18.97
CA GLN A 315 -15.09 -27.27 18.78
C GLN A 315 -14.91 -28.50 19.62
N ASN A 316 -15.34 -28.48 20.90
CA ASN A 316 -15.21 -29.61 21.81
C ASN A 316 -16.10 -30.80 21.43
N ILE A 317 -17.29 -30.53 20.90
CA ILE A 317 -18.23 -31.62 20.54
C ILE A 317 -18.02 -32.13 19.11
N TYR A 318 -17.45 -31.33 18.22
CA TYR A 318 -17.30 -31.65 16.80
C TYR A 318 -16.62 -33.00 16.51
N PRO A 319 -15.51 -33.37 17.18
CA PRO A 319 -14.86 -34.66 16.95
C PRO A 319 -15.73 -35.89 17.29
N ALA A 320 -16.72 -35.70 18.15
CA ALA A 320 -17.66 -36.75 18.53
C ALA A 320 -18.82 -36.88 17.53
N LEU A 321 -19.18 -35.79 16.83
CA LEU A 321 -20.32 -35.75 15.91
C LEU A 321 -20.08 -36.64 14.68
N ASP A 322 -18.87 -36.66 14.16
CA ASP A 322 -18.50 -37.42 12.97
C ASP A 322 -18.70 -38.94 13.14
N LYS A 323 -18.48 -39.42 14.35
CA LYS A 323 -18.53 -40.88 14.67
C LYS A 323 -19.91 -41.36 15.08
N GLN A 324 -20.70 -40.52 15.76
CA GLN A 324 -21.90 -40.97 16.46
C GLN A 324 -23.20 -40.56 15.75
N HIS A 325 -23.18 -39.53 14.90
CA HIS A 325 -24.41 -38.97 14.37
C HIS A 325 -24.35 -38.68 12.85
N PRO A 326 -24.29 -39.71 11.97
CA PRO A 326 -24.15 -39.52 10.54
C PRO A 326 -25.42 -38.91 9.87
N ARG A 327 -26.53 -38.78 10.58
CA ARG A 327 -27.79 -38.20 10.11
C ARG A 327 -28.09 -36.83 10.69
N LEU A 328 -27.14 -36.24 11.38
CA LEU A 328 -27.32 -34.94 12.03
C LEU A 328 -27.55 -33.83 10.99
N LYS A 329 -28.63 -33.07 11.16
CA LYS A 329 -28.97 -31.94 10.29
C LYS A 329 -28.70 -30.58 10.95
N SER A 330 -28.93 -30.49 12.27
CA SER A 330 -28.68 -29.23 12.95
C SER A 330 -28.21 -29.41 14.40
N ILE A 331 -27.47 -28.41 14.86
CA ILE A 331 -26.99 -28.26 16.23
C ILE A 331 -27.46 -26.93 16.78
N ASP A 332 -28.05 -26.94 17.96
CA ASP A 332 -28.45 -25.73 18.65
C ASP A 332 -27.55 -25.45 19.85
N LEU A 333 -26.77 -24.38 19.74
CA LEU A 333 -25.82 -23.91 20.74
C LEU A 333 -26.33 -22.71 21.55
N ARG A 334 -27.59 -22.35 21.44
CA ARG A 334 -28.16 -21.17 22.12
C ARG A 334 -28.28 -21.35 23.63
N TYR A 335 -28.32 -22.58 24.09
CA TYR A 335 -28.50 -22.92 25.51
C TYR A 335 -27.17 -22.94 26.25
N LYS A 336 -27.11 -22.39 27.44
CA LYS A 336 -25.87 -22.19 28.21
C LYS A 336 -25.13 -23.47 28.57
N ASN A 337 -25.79 -24.53 28.89
CA ASN A 337 -25.17 -25.79 29.36
C ASN A 337 -25.72 -27.02 28.63
N ARG A 338 -26.31 -26.85 27.50
CA ARG A 338 -26.94 -27.90 26.72
C ARG A 338 -26.70 -27.69 25.24
N VAL A 339 -26.45 -28.75 24.55
CA VAL A 339 -26.39 -28.79 23.10
C VAL A 339 -27.51 -29.69 22.62
N LEU A 340 -28.35 -29.17 21.77
CA LEU A 340 -29.44 -29.96 21.16
C LEU A 340 -28.96 -30.42 19.78
N LEU A 341 -29.00 -31.71 19.57
CA LEU A 341 -28.70 -32.35 18.28
C LEU A 341 -30.02 -32.75 17.63
N VAL A 342 -30.24 -32.26 16.39
CA VAL A 342 -31.44 -32.57 15.64
C VAL A 342 -31.06 -33.42 14.43
N PRO A 343 -31.55 -34.66 14.35
CA PRO A 343 -31.26 -35.56 13.25
C PRO A 343 -31.92 -35.17 11.93
#